data_46eedf01eabc62d7f995bafa265a5c10
#
_entry.id   46eedf01eabc62d7f995bafa265a5c10
#
_cell.length_a   1.000
_cell.length_b   1.000
_cell.length_c   1.000
_cell.angle_alpha   90.00
_cell.angle_beta   90.00
_cell.angle_gamma   90.00
#
_symmetry.space_group_name_H-M   'P 1'
#
loop_
_entity.id
_entity.type
_entity.pdbx_description
1 polymer ?
#
loop_
_entity_poly.entity_id
_entity_poly.type
_entity_poly.pdbx_seq_one_letter_code
_entity_poly.pdbx_strand_id
1 'polypeptide(L)'
;MSDLAKGVIPEYKIYIMLSPVDLDKEEREATEKYMKRDDSTIIWQYAPGISDGSSLSAKNIEDVTGFRVSLQKDAREFTGIFADKKHELLDGLRGDYYGITTGNSAISPAVVITDKEAETLGYYKDTGDVSCAVKKMDGWTSVYTTIPCLPAQFFRNLLKENGKHIYSEDRNVVVLANDRYVAVNSAYGADTEIHLDSNY
;
A
#
# COMPACT_ATOMS: atom_id res chain seq x y z
N MET A 1 -3.99 -13.77 7.56
CA MET A 1 -3.30 -13.51 8.85
C MET A 1 -2.96 -14.79 9.62
N SER A 2 -3.75 -15.86 9.58
CA SER A 2 -3.48 -17.12 10.33
C SER A 2 -2.10 -17.76 10.06
N ASP A 3 -1.57 -17.69 8.85
CA ASP A 3 -0.25 -18.24 8.53
C ASP A 3 0.89 -17.33 9.03
N LEU A 4 0.65 -15.99 9.04
CA LEU A 4 1.55 -15.04 9.68
C LEU A 4 1.63 -15.30 11.20
N ALA A 5 0.47 -15.44 11.87
CA ALA A 5 0.42 -15.74 13.31
C ALA A 5 1.17 -17.03 13.68
N LYS A 6 1.11 -18.05 12.81
CA LYS A 6 1.88 -19.29 12.99
C LYS A 6 3.36 -19.18 12.64
N GLY A 7 3.80 -18.07 12.06
CA GLY A 7 5.18 -17.87 11.63
C GLY A 7 5.63 -18.79 10.50
N VAL A 8 4.71 -19.22 9.65
CA VAL A 8 5.00 -20.15 8.53
C VAL A 8 5.14 -19.47 7.18
N ILE A 9 5.02 -18.13 7.14
CA ILE A 9 5.24 -17.38 5.91
C ILE A 9 6.73 -17.16 5.65
N PRO A 10 7.19 -17.16 4.39
CA PRO A 10 8.55 -16.75 4.05
C PRO A 10 8.81 -15.28 4.42
N GLU A 11 10.09 -14.94 4.55
CA GLU A 11 10.49 -13.54 4.71
C GLU A 11 10.39 -12.82 3.37
N TYR A 12 9.61 -11.76 3.33
CA TYR A 12 9.46 -10.90 2.17
C TYR A 12 10.06 -9.51 2.43
N LYS A 13 10.58 -8.88 1.39
CA LYS A 13 11.03 -7.49 1.44
C LYS A 13 9.86 -6.50 1.40
N ILE A 14 8.75 -6.90 0.78
CA ILE A 14 7.56 -6.07 0.63
C ILE A 14 6.33 -6.88 1.03
N TYR A 15 5.53 -6.31 1.91
CA TYR A 15 4.23 -6.85 2.34
C TYR A 15 3.12 -5.91 1.93
N ILE A 16 2.04 -6.43 1.39
CA ILE A 16 0.85 -5.67 1.01
C ILE A 16 -0.32 -6.15 1.86
N MET A 17 -0.78 -5.30 2.76
CA MET A 17 -1.87 -5.59 3.70
C MET A 17 -3.19 -5.03 3.15
N LEU A 18 -3.94 -5.91 2.49
CA LEU A 18 -5.19 -5.57 1.82
C LEU A 18 -6.34 -5.42 2.84
N SER A 19 -6.44 -4.23 3.45
CA SER A 19 -7.52 -3.86 4.37
C SER A 19 -7.76 -4.85 5.53
N PRO A 20 -6.74 -5.23 6.30
CA PRO A 20 -6.91 -6.10 7.47
C PRO A 20 -7.55 -5.32 8.62
N VAL A 21 -8.87 -5.18 8.59
CA VAL A 21 -9.65 -4.29 9.49
C VAL A 21 -9.63 -4.79 10.92
N ASP A 22 -9.67 -6.10 11.12
CA ASP A 22 -9.61 -6.75 12.42
C ASP A 22 -8.29 -7.48 12.56
N LEU A 23 -7.54 -7.12 13.59
CA LEU A 23 -6.27 -7.77 13.95
C LEU A 23 -6.28 -8.03 15.45
N ASP A 24 -6.37 -9.28 15.82
CA ASP A 24 -6.28 -9.70 17.20
C ASP A 24 -4.85 -9.55 17.77
N LYS A 25 -4.70 -9.86 19.04
CA LYS A 25 -3.41 -9.73 19.74
C LYS A 25 -2.32 -10.58 19.08
N GLU A 26 -2.63 -11.83 18.72
CA GLU A 26 -1.64 -12.76 18.14
C GLU A 26 -1.18 -12.29 16.75
N GLU A 27 -2.10 -11.77 15.94
CA GLU A 27 -1.82 -11.22 14.61
C GLU A 27 -0.98 -9.94 14.67
N ARG A 28 -1.23 -9.07 15.67
CA ARG A 28 -0.43 -7.87 15.93
C ARG A 28 1.00 -8.24 16.35
N GLU A 29 1.15 -9.16 17.31
CA GLU A 29 2.46 -9.66 17.76
C GLU A 29 3.23 -10.31 16.60
N ALA A 30 2.54 -11.06 15.73
CA ALA A 30 3.14 -11.66 14.55
C ALA A 30 3.58 -10.60 13.52
N THR A 31 2.79 -9.55 13.32
CA THR A 31 3.13 -8.42 12.45
C THR A 31 4.43 -7.74 12.94
N GLU A 32 4.52 -7.43 14.24
CA GLU A 32 5.73 -6.87 14.83
C GLU A 32 6.94 -7.78 14.63
N LYS A 33 6.78 -9.05 14.90
CA LYS A 33 7.89 -10.02 14.91
C LYS A 33 8.39 -10.39 13.52
N TYR A 34 7.49 -10.55 12.55
CA TYR A 34 7.83 -11.15 11.26
C TYR A 34 7.85 -10.18 10.08
N MET A 35 7.19 -9.01 10.21
CA MET A 35 7.08 -8.07 9.09
C MET A 35 7.87 -6.78 9.30
N LYS A 36 7.91 -6.22 10.52
CA LYS A 36 8.53 -4.92 10.84
C LYS A 36 10.02 -5.06 11.13
N ARG A 37 10.80 -5.51 10.15
CA ARG A 37 12.24 -5.78 10.32
C ARG A 37 12.99 -5.82 8.99
N ASP A 38 14.31 -5.86 9.05
CA ASP A 38 15.22 -6.18 7.94
C ASP A 38 15.03 -5.27 6.71
N ASP A 39 14.78 -3.97 6.94
CA ASP A 39 14.47 -2.96 5.95
C ASP A 39 13.28 -3.34 5.06
N SER A 40 12.33 -4.10 5.59
CA SER A 40 11.09 -4.42 4.89
C SER A 40 10.25 -3.16 4.63
N THR A 41 9.39 -3.23 3.62
CA THR A 41 8.37 -2.22 3.36
C THR A 41 6.99 -2.83 3.49
N ILE A 42 6.13 -2.21 4.31
CA ILE A 42 4.76 -2.67 4.51
C ILE A 42 3.81 -1.62 3.95
N ILE A 43 2.93 -2.02 3.04
CA ILE A 43 1.84 -1.19 2.53
C ILE A 43 0.56 -1.54 3.28
N TRP A 44 0.02 -0.58 3.96
CA TRP A 44 -1.25 -0.67 4.67
C TRP A 44 -2.35 -0.03 3.85
N GLN A 45 -3.49 -0.70 3.72
CA GLN A 45 -4.64 -0.14 3.02
C GLN A 45 -5.83 0.01 3.94
N TYR A 46 -6.55 1.13 3.82
CA TYR A 46 -7.78 1.54 4.49
C TYR A 46 -7.62 1.73 6.00
N ALA A 47 -8.17 0.83 6.82
CA ALA A 47 -8.23 0.94 8.28
C ALA A 47 -7.61 -0.30 8.95
N PRO A 48 -6.29 -0.57 8.73
CA PRO A 48 -5.66 -1.79 9.22
C PRO A 48 -5.68 -1.83 10.74
N GLY A 49 -6.24 -2.91 11.28
CA GLY A 49 -6.32 -3.12 12.71
C GLY A 49 -7.17 -2.08 13.47
N ILE A 50 -8.11 -1.38 12.82
CA ILE A 50 -9.05 -0.49 13.54
C ILE A 50 -9.77 -1.23 14.66
N SER A 51 -10.05 -2.53 14.46
CA SER A 51 -10.54 -3.46 15.48
C SER A 51 -9.38 -4.29 16.03
N ASP A 52 -9.39 -4.51 17.34
CA ASP A 52 -8.54 -5.44 18.06
C ASP A 52 -9.32 -6.65 18.64
N GLY A 53 -10.56 -6.84 18.15
CA GLY A 53 -11.51 -7.82 18.66
C GLY A 53 -12.31 -7.34 19.88
N SER A 54 -11.92 -6.22 20.51
CA SER A 54 -12.61 -5.67 21.71
C SER A 54 -13.05 -4.23 21.53
N SER A 55 -12.37 -3.46 20.72
CA SER A 55 -12.60 -2.02 20.52
C SER A 55 -12.33 -1.58 19.08
N LEU A 56 -12.96 -0.46 18.67
CA LEU A 56 -12.68 0.23 17.43
C LEU A 56 -12.05 1.58 17.73
N SER A 57 -10.82 1.84 17.29
CA SER A 57 -10.17 3.11 17.58
C SER A 57 -9.09 3.52 16.57
N ALA A 58 -8.83 4.83 16.48
CA ALA A 58 -7.68 5.37 15.75
C ALA A 58 -6.36 4.85 16.34
N LYS A 59 -6.29 4.70 17.67
CA LYS A 59 -5.11 4.19 18.36
C LYS A 59 -4.72 2.79 17.89
N ASN A 60 -5.70 1.93 17.63
CA ASN A 60 -5.46 0.59 17.12
C ASN A 60 -4.80 0.61 15.72
N ILE A 61 -5.16 1.57 14.86
CA ILE A 61 -4.50 1.79 13.57
C ILE A 61 -3.07 2.31 13.76
N GLU A 62 -2.89 3.29 14.65
CA GLU A 62 -1.58 3.88 14.95
C GLU A 62 -0.59 2.83 15.43
N ASP A 63 -1.01 1.95 16.32
CA ASP A 63 -0.17 0.88 16.88
C ASP A 63 0.29 -0.11 15.80
N VAL A 64 -0.54 -0.37 14.80
CA VAL A 64 -0.20 -1.28 13.70
C VAL A 64 0.64 -0.60 12.64
N THR A 65 0.24 0.60 12.20
CA THR A 65 0.85 1.26 11.04
C THR A 65 2.03 2.17 11.37
N GLY A 66 2.09 2.66 12.61
CA GLY A 66 3.04 3.69 13.04
C GLY A 66 2.67 5.12 12.64
N PHE A 67 1.49 5.34 12.04
CA PHE A 67 0.99 6.66 11.67
C PHE A 67 -0.04 7.16 12.66
N ARG A 68 0.04 8.43 13.04
CA ARG A 68 -1.07 9.12 13.72
C ARG A 68 -2.20 9.37 12.75
N VAL A 69 -3.42 9.03 13.16
CA VAL A 69 -4.61 9.14 12.32
C VAL A 69 -5.79 9.72 13.10
N SER A 70 -6.79 10.19 12.36
CA SER A 70 -8.10 10.53 12.92
C SER A 70 -9.21 9.83 12.14
N LEU A 71 -10.23 9.39 12.87
CA LEU A 71 -11.43 8.81 12.28
C LEU A 71 -12.46 9.91 12.04
N GLN A 72 -12.98 9.98 10.82
CA GLN A 72 -14.00 10.93 10.42
C GLN A 72 -15.38 10.27 10.48
N LYS A 73 -16.37 10.98 11.02
CA LYS A 73 -17.75 10.51 11.05
C LYS A 73 -18.41 10.57 9.67
N ASP A 74 -18.06 11.60 8.91
CA ASP A 74 -18.58 11.80 7.56
C ASP A 74 -17.84 10.93 6.58
N ALA A 75 -18.60 10.30 5.67
CA ALA A 75 -18.01 9.56 4.56
C ALA A 75 -17.21 10.48 3.64
N ARG A 76 -16.15 9.96 3.04
CA ARG A 76 -15.33 10.65 2.04
C ARG A 76 -15.48 10.00 0.67
N GLU A 77 -15.23 10.76 -0.38
CA GLU A 77 -15.09 10.16 -1.71
C GLU A 77 -13.99 9.10 -1.70
N PHE A 78 -14.25 7.99 -2.36
CA PHE A 78 -13.27 6.90 -2.51
C PHE A 78 -12.23 7.21 -3.60
N THR A 79 -11.84 8.48 -3.69
CA THR A 79 -10.91 9.01 -4.69
C THR A 79 -9.87 9.88 -4.02
N GLY A 80 -8.61 9.55 -4.31
CA GLY A 80 -7.46 10.35 -3.91
C GLY A 80 -6.77 11.00 -5.11
N ILE A 81 -5.92 11.96 -4.84
CA ILE A 81 -5.02 12.59 -5.80
C ILE A 81 -3.60 12.51 -5.24
N PHE A 82 -2.65 12.04 -6.04
CA PHE A 82 -1.24 12.06 -5.64
C PHE A 82 -0.69 13.49 -5.60
N ALA A 83 0.20 13.73 -4.65
CA ALA A 83 0.87 15.01 -4.52
C ALA A 83 1.69 15.33 -5.77
N ASP A 84 1.62 16.58 -6.24
CA ASP A 84 2.48 17.07 -7.33
C ASP A 84 3.85 17.49 -6.77
N LYS A 85 4.64 16.51 -6.38
CA LYS A 85 6.00 16.69 -5.89
C LYS A 85 6.93 15.60 -6.40
N LYS A 86 8.23 15.88 -6.41
CA LYS A 86 9.24 14.88 -6.73
C LYS A 86 9.38 13.90 -5.57
N HIS A 87 9.07 12.64 -5.82
CA HIS A 87 9.27 11.51 -4.91
C HIS A 87 9.33 10.22 -5.73
N GLU A 88 10.19 9.28 -5.38
CA GLU A 88 10.42 8.04 -6.13
C GLU A 88 9.12 7.23 -6.30
N LEU A 89 8.33 7.11 -5.24
CA LEU A 89 7.04 6.40 -5.29
C LEU A 89 5.99 7.09 -6.19
N LEU A 90 6.18 8.36 -6.52
CA LEU A 90 5.27 9.16 -7.36
C LEU A 90 5.77 9.34 -8.80
N ASP A 91 6.82 8.63 -9.21
CA ASP A 91 7.31 8.72 -10.58
C ASP A 91 6.23 8.27 -11.58
N GLY A 92 5.91 9.18 -12.52
CA GLY A 92 4.83 8.99 -13.48
C GLY A 92 3.40 9.00 -12.89
N LEU A 93 3.21 9.45 -11.63
CA LEU A 93 1.91 9.48 -10.94
C LEU A 93 1.53 10.85 -10.38
N ARG A 94 2.41 11.84 -10.46
CA ARG A 94 2.18 13.17 -9.87
C ARG A 94 0.90 13.80 -10.39
N GLY A 95 0.02 14.20 -9.49
CA GLY A 95 -1.28 14.78 -9.84
C GLY A 95 -2.33 13.80 -10.38
N ASP A 96 -1.99 12.51 -10.53
CA ASP A 96 -2.95 11.49 -10.98
C ASP A 96 -3.92 11.11 -9.86
N TYR A 97 -5.13 10.72 -10.25
CA TYR A 97 -6.12 10.18 -9.34
C TYR A 97 -5.87 8.70 -9.04
N TYR A 98 -6.25 8.26 -7.84
CA TYR A 98 -6.24 6.85 -7.43
C TYR A 98 -7.48 6.51 -6.60
N GLY A 99 -7.69 5.22 -6.34
CA GLY A 99 -8.90 4.72 -5.69
C GLY A 99 -9.99 4.36 -6.71
N ILE A 100 -11.24 4.49 -6.32
CA ILE A 100 -12.40 4.28 -7.22
C ILE A 100 -12.82 5.62 -7.77
N THR A 101 -12.44 5.88 -9.02
CA THR A 101 -12.65 7.17 -9.68
C THR A 101 -13.96 7.25 -10.47
N THR A 102 -14.73 6.18 -10.49
CA THR A 102 -16.01 6.10 -11.22
C THR A 102 -17.18 5.82 -10.27
N GLY A 103 -18.28 6.53 -10.47
CA GLY A 103 -19.48 6.39 -9.63
C GLY A 103 -19.41 7.19 -8.32
N ASN A 104 -20.45 7.07 -7.51
CA ASN A 104 -20.56 7.74 -6.20
C ASN A 104 -20.13 6.78 -5.07
N SER A 105 -18.89 6.36 -5.08
CA SER A 105 -18.34 5.51 -4.03
C SER A 105 -17.85 6.34 -2.87
N ALA A 106 -18.26 5.98 -1.66
CA ALA A 106 -17.84 6.62 -0.43
C ALA A 106 -17.30 5.61 0.58
N ILE A 107 -16.34 6.03 1.39
CA ILE A 107 -15.70 5.22 2.43
C ILE A 107 -16.08 5.75 3.81
N SER A 108 -16.52 4.84 4.70
CA SER A 108 -16.89 5.16 6.08
C SER A 108 -16.60 3.96 7.02
N PRO A 109 -15.97 4.19 8.19
CA PRO A 109 -15.40 5.46 8.60
C PRO A 109 -14.26 5.87 7.67
N ALA A 110 -14.14 7.17 7.36
CA ALA A 110 -12.97 7.66 6.67
C ALA A 110 -11.82 7.86 7.66
N VAL A 111 -10.62 7.48 7.26
CA VAL A 111 -9.40 7.64 8.04
C VAL A 111 -8.56 8.75 7.42
N VAL A 112 -8.13 9.72 8.20
CA VAL A 112 -7.24 10.80 7.76
C VAL A 112 -5.90 10.65 8.46
N ILE A 113 -4.81 10.71 7.70
CA ILE A 113 -3.45 10.70 8.26
C ILE A 113 -3.16 12.09 8.82
N THR A 114 -2.84 12.16 10.12
CA THR A 114 -2.54 13.42 10.82
C THR A 114 -1.09 13.50 11.29
N ASP A 115 -0.29 12.53 10.91
CA ASP A 115 1.11 12.40 11.31
C ASP A 115 2.00 13.43 10.59
N LYS A 116 2.56 14.38 11.36
CA LYS A 116 3.42 15.45 10.83
C LYS A 116 4.86 14.98 10.53
N GLU A 117 5.24 13.81 11.00
CA GLU A 117 6.56 13.22 10.76
C GLU A 117 6.56 12.37 9.47
N ALA A 118 5.37 12.08 8.95
CA ALA A 118 5.21 11.31 7.73
C ALA A 118 5.34 12.19 6.48
N GLU A 119 5.95 11.63 5.44
CA GLU A 119 6.01 12.29 4.15
C GLU A 119 4.72 12.02 3.35
N THR A 120 3.94 13.07 3.10
CA THR A 120 2.67 12.98 2.39
C THR A 120 2.88 12.61 0.92
N LEU A 121 2.16 11.62 0.42
CA LEU A 121 2.16 11.18 -0.98
C LEU A 121 0.84 11.49 -1.69
N GLY A 122 -0.26 11.68 -0.98
CA GLY A 122 -1.55 11.95 -1.60
C GLY A 122 -2.61 12.44 -0.62
N TYR A 123 -3.70 12.92 -1.19
CA TYR A 123 -4.79 13.59 -0.47
C TYR A 123 -6.14 13.03 -0.91
N TYR A 124 -7.15 13.12 -0.05
CA TYR A 124 -8.53 13.00 -0.46
C TYR A 124 -8.88 14.10 -1.46
N LYS A 125 -9.49 13.72 -2.58
CA LYS A 125 -9.82 14.67 -3.66
C LYS A 125 -10.84 15.73 -3.22
N ASP A 126 -11.80 15.33 -2.38
CA ASP A 126 -12.93 16.18 -1.95
C ASP A 126 -12.55 17.17 -0.84
N THR A 127 -11.62 16.82 0.04
CA THR A 127 -11.30 17.63 1.24
C THR A 127 -9.86 18.13 1.29
N GLY A 128 -8.94 17.50 0.56
CA GLY A 128 -7.52 17.80 0.66
C GLY A 128 -6.85 17.23 1.92
N ASP A 129 -7.56 16.46 2.74
CA ASP A 129 -6.99 15.74 3.87
C ASP A 129 -5.99 14.69 3.39
N VAL A 130 -4.94 14.41 4.17
CA VAL A 130 -3.92 13.42 3.78
C VAL A 130 -4.50 12.01 3.79
N SER A 131 -4.38 11.33 2.65
CA SER A 131 -4.87 9.96 2.44
C SER A 131 -3.79 8.94 2.07
N CYS A 132 -2.59 9.40 1.69
CA CYS A 132 -1.46 8.53 1.40
C CYS A 132 -0.17 9.16 1.92
N ALA A 133 0.65 8.38 2.60
CA ALA A 133 1.92 8.84 3.16
C ALA A 133 2.92 7.70 3.32
N VAL A 134 4.20 8.05 3.44
CA VAL A 134 5.29 7.14 3.77
C VAL A 134 6.04 7.63 5.00
N LYS A 135 6.52 6.70 5.82
CA LYS A 135 7.33 6.98 7.01
C LYS A 135 8.41 5.93 7.17
N LYS A 136 9.65 6.38 7.34
CA LYS A 136 10.75 5.50 7.74
C LYS A 136 10.63 5.22 9.24
N MET A 137 10.62 3.95 9.58
CA MET A 137 10.55 3.44 10.94
C MET A 137 11.92 2.88 11.35
N ASP A 138 12.02 2.38 12.55
CA ASP A 138 13.24 1.70 13.01
C ASP A 138 13.33 0.31 12.36
N GLY A 139 14.23 0.17 11.38
CA GLY A 139 14.49 -1.07 10.65
C GLY A 139 13.41 -1.49 9.62
N TRP A 140 12.44 -0.64 9.29
CA TRP A 140 11.44 -0.90 8.25
C TRP A 140 10.81 0.38 7.70
N THR A 141 10.01 0.26 6.64
CA THR A 141 9.31 1.41 6.04
C THR A 141 7.80 1.15 6.06
N SER A 142 7.05 2.10 6.56
CA SER A 142 5.59 2.09 6.53
C SER A 142 5.08 2.97 5.39
N VAL A 143 4.27 2.39 4.50
CA VAL A 143 3.52 3.11 3.47
C VAL A 143 2.04 2.93 3.81
N TYR A 144 1.32 4.01 3.94
CA TYR A 144 -0.08 3.94 4.31
C TYR A 144 -0.97 4.70 3.33
N THR A 145 -1.99 4.03 2.83
CA THR A 145 -3.08 4.64 2.07
C THR A 145 -4.42 4.35 2.73
N THR A 146 -5.15 5.40 3.05
CA THR A 146 -6.49 5.28 3.63
C THR A 146 -7.55 5.02 2.56
N ILE A 147 -7.18 5.20 1.29
CA ILE A 147 -7.98 4.87 0.11
C ILE A 147 -7.33 3.66 -0.56
N PRO A 148 -8.00 2.48 -0.60
CA PRO A 148 -7.51 1.31 -1.33
C PRO A 148 -7.39 1.56 -2.86
N CYS A 149 -6.92 0.54 -3.58
CA CYS A 149 -6.78 0.57 -5.03
C CYS A 149 -5.70 1.55 -5.54
N LEU A 150 -4.49 1.43 -5.00
CA LEU A 150 -3.32 2.08 -5.58
C LEU A 150 -3.07 1.56 -7.01
N PRO A 151 -2.64 2.41 -7.96
CA PRO A 151 -2.37 1.99 -9.33
C PRO A 151 -1.11 1.11 -9.42
N ALA A 152 -1.06 0.25 -10.44
CA ALA A 152 0.06 -0.66 -10.67
C ALA A 152 1.42 0.06 -10.75
N GLN A 153 1.44 1.30 -11.26
CA GLN A 153 2.66 2.09 -11.33
C GLN A 153 3.25 2.41 -9.95
N PHE A 154 2.39 2.61 -8.93
CA PHE A 154 2.86 2.82 -7.56
C PHE A 154 3.63 1.60 -7.03
N PHE A 155 3.12 0.39 -7.32
CA PHE A 155 3.81 -0.85 -6.94
C PHE A 155 5.10 -1.06 -7.74
N ARG A 156 5.14 -0.69 -9.04
CA ARG A 156 6.40 -0.72 -9.82
C ARG A 156 7.45 0.21 -9.22
N ASN A 157 7.07 1.43 -8.88
CA ASN A 157 7.97 2.38 -8.24
C ASN A 157 8.51 1.83 -6.90
N LEU A 158 7.63 1.21 -6.12
CA LEU A 158 8.02 0.58 -4.85
C LEU A 158 8.99 -0.60 -5.06
N LEU A 159 8.75 -1.43 -6.07
CA LEU A 159 9.65 -2.53 -6.42
C LEU A 159 11.01 -2.00 -6.83
N LYS A 160 11.08 -0.94 -7.65
CA LYS A 160 12.32 -0.26 -8.05
C LYS A 160 13.09 0.28 -6.84
N GLU A 161 12.41 0.99 -5.95
CA GLU A 161 13.02 1.54 -4.73
C GLU A 161 13.62 0.45 -3.84
N ASN A 162 13.01 -0.74 -3.83
CA ASN A 162 13.49 -1.90 -3.10
C ASN A 162 14.46 -2.79 -3.92
N GLY A 163 14.93 -2.33 -5.08
CA GLY A 163 15.87 -3.07 -5.94
C GLY A 163 15.31 -4.39 -6.45
N LYS A 164 13.99 -4.50 -6.64
CA LYS A 164 13.33 -5.70 -7.14
C LYS A 164 13.15 -5.64 -8.65
N HIS A 165 13.25 -6.80 -9.27
CA HIS A 165 13.10 -6.96 -10.71
C HIS A 165 11.68 -6.60 -11.19
N ILE A 166 11.62 -5.93 -12.35
CA ILE A 166 10.36 -5.58 -13.03
C ILE A 166 10.43 -6.12 -14.44
N TYR A 167 9.51 -7.01 -14.78
CA TYR A 167 9.47 -7.65 -16.09
C TYR A 167 9.07 -6.71 -17.22
N SER A 168 8.24 -5.70 -16.97
CA SER A 168 7.83 -4.70 -17.97
C SER A 168 7.42 -3.39 -17.32
N GLU A 169 7.83 -2.30 -17.95
CA GLU A 169 7.41 -0.93 -17.62
C GLU A 169 6.08 -0.55 -18.31
N ASP A 170 5.63 -1.35 -19.26
CA ASP A 170 4.39 -1.07 -19.99
C ASP A 170 3.16 -1.22 -19.08
N ARG A 171 2.33 -0.18 -19.04
CA ARG A 171 1.11 -0.14 -18.24
C ARG A 171 -0.05 -0.94 -18.84
N ASN A 172 0.07 -1.30 -20.13
CA ASN A 172 -0.99 -1.99 -20.88
C ASN A 172 -0.85 -3.50 -20.88
N VAL A 173 0.17 -4.03 -20.20
CA VAL A 173 0.41 -5.47 -20.12
C VAL A 173 0.32 -5.97 -18.69
N VAL A 174 -0.17 -7.21 -18.55
CA VAL A 174 -0.09 -8.00 -17.32
C VAL A 174 0.96 -9.09 -17.54
N VAL A 175 1.95 -9.12 -16.68
CA VAL A 175 2.99 -10.15 -16.69
C VAL A 175 2.76 -11.11 -15.54
N LEU A 176 2.69 -12.40 -15.85
CA LEU A 176 2.66 -13.49 -14.90
C LEU A 176 3.93 -14.32 -15.08
N ALA A 177 4.70 -14.46 -14.02
CA ALA A 177 5.97 -15.15 -14.07
C ALA A 177 6.11 -16.17 -12.94
N ASN A 178 6.80 -17.27 -13.21
CA ASN A 178 7.26 -18.24 -12.22
C ASN A 178 8.67 -18.73 -12.61
N ASP A 179 9.21 -19.72 -11.91
CA ASP A 179 10.57 -20.22 -12.13
C ASP A 179 10.85 -20.76 -13.54
N ARG A 180 9.85 -20.94 -14.40
CA ARG A 180 9.98 -21.58 -15.71
C ARG A 180 9.33 -20.82 -16.84
N TYR A 181 8.33 -20.02 -16.57
CA TYR A 181 7.51 -19.38 -17.60
C TYR A 181 7.26 -17.92 -17.29
N VAL A 182 7.28 -17.12 -18.32
CA VAL A 182 6.79 -15.75 -18.33
C VAL A 182 5.64 -15.66 -19.33
N ALA A 183 4.45 -15.30 -18.87
CA ALA A 183 3.29 -15.08 -19.72
C ALA A 183 2.95 -13.59 -19.71
N VAL A 184 2.72 -13.04 -20.90
CA VAL A 184 2.37 -11.64 -21.11
C VAL A 184 0.98 -11.58 -21.73
N ASN A 185 0.10 -10.78 -21.13
CA ASN A 185 -1.22 -10.53 -21.64
C ASN A 185 -1.42 -9.03 -21.90
N SER A 186 -1.91 -8.68 -23.08
CA SER A 186 -2.34 -7.33 -23.43
C SER A 186 -3.75 -7.36 -24.02
N ALA A 187 -4.64 -6.53 -23.46
CA ALA A 187 -6.03 -6.46 -23.93
C ALA A 187 -6.18 -5.80 -25.32
N TYR A 188 -5.20 -4.98 -25.71
CA TYR A 188 -5.32 -4.14 -26.92
C TYR A 188 -4.21 -4.39 -27.96
N GLY A 189 -3.40 -5.42 -27.75
CA GLY A 189 -2.14 -5.59 -28.46
C GLY A 189 -1.10 -4.56 -28.00
N ALA A 190 0.11 -4.97 -27.84
CA ALA A 190 1.21 -4.09 -27.48
C ALA A 190 2.53 -4.62 -28.05
N ASP A 191 3.34 -3.70 -28.57
CA ASP A 191 4.78 -3.94 -28.71
C ASP A 191 5.40 -3.58 -27.36
N THR A 192 5.78 -4.59 -26.60
CA THR A 192 6.32 -4.39 -25.25
C THR A 192 7.63 -5.11 -25.07
N GLU A 193 8.51 -4.53 -24.28
CA GLU A 193 9.78 -5.13 -23.90
C GLU A 193 9.61 -5.88 -22.58
N ILE A 194 10.11 -7.10 -22.54
CA ILE A 194 10.12 -7.94 -21.34
C ILE A 194 11.57 -8.11 -20.89
N HIS A 195 11.85 -7.64 -19.70
CA HIS A 195 13.14 -7.79 -19.04
C HIS A 195 13.15 -9.10 -18.27
N LEU A 196 13.95 -10.06 -18.72
CA LEU A 196 14.16 -11.31 -17.96
C LEU A 196 15.29 -11.10 -16.96
N ASP A 197 15.17 -11.69 -15.78
CA ASP A 197 16.26 -11.76 -14.83
C ASP A 197 17.40 -12.62 -15.43
N SER A 198 18.65 -12.30 -15.14
CA SER A 198 19.85 -12.97 -15.66
C SER A 198 19.94 -14.46 -15.30
N ASN A 199 19.00 -14.97 -14.53
CA ASN A 199 18.90 -16.37 -14.12
C ASN A 199 17.91 -17.22 -14.96
N TYR A 200 17.37 -16.64 -16.05
CA TYR A 200 16.54 -17.38 -17.03
C TYR A 200 17.33 -17.75 -18.27
#